data_b42db16d3df04ae57f2971bf95234831
#
_entry.id   b42db16d3df04ae57f2971bf95234831
#
_cell.length_a   1.000
_cell.length_b   1.000
_cell.length_c   1.000
_cell.angle_alpha   90.00
_cell.angle_beta   90.00
_cell.angle_gamma   90.00
#
_symmetry.space_group_name_H-M   'P 1'
#
loop_
_entity.id
_entity.type
_entity.pdbx_description
1 polymer ?
#
loop_
_entity_poly.entity_id
_entity_poly.type
_entity_poly.pdbx_seq_one_letter_code
_entity_poly.pdbx_strand_id
1 'polypeptide(L)'
;DHRTTPLGEISLRRRHDPSLDVDVFEAKLDDEFLMSSLFTVAEIALADLGLAAVGGDALDVVVGGLGLGYTAQAALADDRVRSLHVIEGLDEVIAWHRRGLLPLSGSLTGDERCHLHHGDFFALVRSGAGFGGTVPARVHAVLVDIDHSPAWVLHPSHADLYTPAGLRRLDDLLHPDGVFALWSDAPPDEAFSTSLDAVFARCEATVVPFANPYTGDTSSNTVYVASRPR
;
A
#
# COMPACT_ATOMS: atom_id res chain seq x y z
N ASP A 1 11.87 -17.59 -6.35
CA ASP A 1 10.70 -18.03 -7.12
C ASP A 1 10.59 -17.17 -8.39
N HIS A 2 10.06 -17.75 -9.47
CA HIS A 2 9.88 -17.07 -10.75
C HIS A 2 8.61 -17.60 -11.40
N ARG A 3 7.72 -16.71 -11.86
CA ARG A 3 6.40 -17.06 -12.41
C ARG A 3 6.04 -16.15 -13.57
N THR A 4 5.36 -16.71 -14.57
CA THR A 4 4.72 -15.93 -15.63
C THR A 4 3.30 -15.59 -15.20
N THR A 5 2.94 -14.32 -15.27
CA THR A 5 1.63 -13.78 -14.92
C THR A 5 1.02 -13.04 -16.11
N PRO A 6 -0.26 -12.68 -16.07
CA PRO A 6 -0.86 -11.81 -17.10
C PRO A 6 -0.22 -10.43 -17.21
N LEU A 7 0.48 -9.97 -16.16
CA LEU A 7 1.16 -8.66 -16.13
C LEU A 7 2.62 -8.73 -16.56
N GLY A 8 3.19 -9.94 -16.75
CA GLY A 8 4.60 -10.15 -17.06
C GLY A 8 5.23 -11.24 -16.19
N GLU A 9 6.53 -11.36 -16.23
CA GLU A 9 7.28 -12.31 -15.40
C GLU A 9 7.57 -11.72 -14.03
N ILE A 10 6.94 -12.29 -12.98
CA ILE A 10 7.24 -11.88 -11.60
C ILE A 10 8.30 -12.79 -10.98
N SER A 11 9.26 -12.22 -10.30
CA SER A 11 10.31 -12.94 -9.60
C SER A 11 10.50 -12.46 -8.16
N LEU A 12 10.73 -13.43 -7.25
CA LEU A 12 11.18 -13.17 -5.88
C LEU A 12 12.59 -13.72 -5.73
N ARG A 13 13.50 -12.86 -5.32
CA ARG A 13 14.89 -13.18 -5.04
C ARG A 13 15.21 -12.91 -3.59
N ARG A 14 15.89 -13.85 -2.92
CA ARG A 14 16.64 -13.61 -1.68
C ARG A 14 18.12 -13.59 -2.00
N ARG A 15 18.83 -12.60 -1.54
CA ARG A 15 20.29 -12.51 -1.61
C ARG A 15 20.87 -12.03 -0.29
N HIS A 16 22.05 -12.49 0.04
CA HIS A 16 22.85 -11.93 1.11
C HIS A 16 23.61 -10.71 0.59
N ASP A 17 23.50 -9.57 1.29
CA ASP A 17 24.30 -8.39 1.01
C ASP A 17 25.52 -8.38 1.95
N PRO A 18 26.74 -8.62 1.41
CA PRO A 18 27.92 -8.75 2.25
C PRO A 18 28.42 -7.42 2.85
N SER A 19 28.00 -6.29 2.27
CA SER A 19 28.39 -4.95 2.76
C SER A 19 27.56 -4.53 3.97
N LEU A 20 26.32 -5.00 4.06
CA LEU A 20 25.39 -4.70 5.14
C LEU A 20 25.21 -5.87 6.11
N ASP A 21 25.73 -7.07 5.76
CA ASP A 21 25.57 -8.32 6.51
C ASP A 21 24.10 -8.68 6.77
N VAL A 22 23.23 -8.49 5.74
CA VAL A 22 21.81 -8.78 5.82
C VAL A 22 21.31 -9.58 4.60
N ASP A 23 20.26 -10.36 4.81
CA ASP A 23 19.51 -10.97 3.72
C ASP A 23 18.49 -9.98 3.17
N VAL A 24 18.54 -9.75 1.87
CA VAL A 24 17.66 -8.85 1.14
C VAL A 24 16.69 -9.66 0.30
N PHE A 25 15.42 -9.32 0.40
CA PHE A 25 14.34 -9.84 -0.43
C PHE A 25 13.96 -8.79 -1.46
N GLU A 26 13.92 -9.18 -2.72
CA GLU A 26 13.65 -8.29 -3.85
C GLU A 26 12.60 -8.93 -4.75
N ALA A 27 11.62 -8.13 -5.18
CA ALA A 27 10.67 -8.56 -6.20
C ALA A 27 10.79 -7.68 -7.45
N LYS A 28 10.67 -8.31 -8.62
CA LYS A 28 10.66 -7.67 -9.92
C LYS A 28 9.48 -8.16 -10.74
N LEU A 29 8.96 -7.27 -11.61
CA LEU A 29 8.02 -7.61 -12.67
C LEU A 29 8.71 -7.27 -13.99
N ASP A 30 9.00 -8.30 -14.80
CA ASP A 30 9.91 -8.22 -15.94
C ASP A 30 11.27 -7.62 -15.52
N ASP A 31 11.69 -6.53 -16.15
CA ASP A 31 12.90 -5.79 -15.79
C ASP A 31 12.66 -4.71 -14.73
N GLU A 32 11.40 -4.44 -14.35
CA GLU A 32 11.03 -3.40 -13.41
C GLU A 32 11.22 -3.87 -11.96
N PHE A 33 11.92 -3.07 -11.18
CA PHE A 33 12.15 -3.32 -9.76
C PHE A 33 10.96 -2.81 -8.97
N LEU A 34 10.20 -3.72 -8.33
CA LEU A 34 9.00 -3.34 -7.61
C LEU A 34 9.29 -2.98 -6.15
N MET A 35 10.06 -3.80 -5.43
CA MET A 35 10.23 -3.63 -4.00
C MET A 35 11.48 -4.32 -3.45
N SER A 36 11.98 -3.80 -2.31
CA SER A 36 13.10 -4.38 -1.56
C SER A 36 12.87 -4.29 -0.05
N SER A 37 13.29 -5.32 0.66
CA SER A 37 13.26 -5.33 2.13
C SER A 37 14.29 -4.38 2.78
N LEU A 38 15.10 -3.67 2.01
CA LEU A 38 16.03 -2.65 2.53
C LEU A 38 15.39 -1.28 2.73
N PHE A 39 14.32 -0.99 1.99
CA PHE A 39 13.69 0.32 1.97
C PHE A 39 12.22 0.17 2.37
N THR A 40 11.96 0.19 3.68
CA THR A 40 10.63 -0.13 4.23
C THR A 40 10.08 0.99 5.12
N VAL A 41 10.86 2.06 5.29
CA VAL A 41 10.52 3.15 6.22
C VAL A 41 9.26 3.88 5.78
N ALA A 42 9.09 4.09 4.48
CA ALA A 42 7.94 4.83 3.98
C ALA A 42 6.67 3.98 3.90
N GLU A 43 6.77 2.66 3.66
CA GLU A 43 5.65 1.72 3.74
C GLU A 43 5.12 1.62 5.18
N ILE A 44 6.03 1.61 6.17
CA ILE A 44 5.65 1.67 7.59
C ILE A 44 4.99 3.02 7.89
N ALA A 45 5.60 4.13 7.44
CA ALA A 45 5.05 5.46 7.63
C ALA A 45 3.68 5.66 6.97
N LEU A 46 3.40 4.98 5.85
CA LEU A 46 2.08 4.98 5.21
C LEU A 46 1.00 4.50 6.19
N ALA A 47 1.24 3.39 6.86
CA ALA A 47 0.30 2.86 7.86
C ALA A 47 0.22 3.77 9.09
N ASP A 48 1.37 4.17 9.64
CA ASP A 48 1.43 4.97 10.87
C ASP A 48 0.73 6.33 10.69
N LEU A 49 1.04 7.07 9.63
CA LEU A 49 0.44 8.38 9.34
C LEU A 49 -1.04 8.25 8.97
N GLY A 50 -1.39 7.26 8.14
CA GLY A 50 -2.77 7.00 7.77
C GLY A 50 -3.64 6.68 8.98
N LEU A 51 -3.20 5.76 9.85
CA LEU A 51 -3.96 5.35 11.04
C LEU A 51 -3.95 6.42 12.13
N ALA A 52 -2.91 7.23 12.26
CA ALA A 52 -2.89 8.37 13.19
C ALA A 52 -3.98 9.41 12.87
N ALA A 53 -4.37 9.52 11.60
CA ALA A 53 -5.44 10.43 11.16
C ALA A 53 -6.86 9.87 11.39
N VAL A 54 -6.99 8.55 11.66
CA VAL A 54 -8.28 7.88 11.92
C VAL A 54 -8.64 7.95 13.41
N GLY A 55 -9.90 8.25 13.69
CA GLY A 55 -10.46 8.11 15.04
C GLY A 55 -11.15 6.76 15.26
N GLY A 56 -11.40 6.41 16.54
CA GLY A 56 -12.10 5.19 16.92
C GLY A 56 -11.20 4.07 17.40
N ASP A 57 -11.84 2.99 17.91
CA ASP A 57 -11.16 1.91 18.63
C ASP A 57 -11.28 0.54 17.92
N ALA A 58 -12.06 0.44 16.84
CA ALA A 58 -12.30 -0.80 16.13
C ALA A 58 -12.29 -0.54 14.62
N LEU A 59 -11.09 -0.46 14.05
CA LEU A 59 -10.86 -0.02 12.70
C LEU A 59 -10.92 -1.21 11.73
N ASP A 60 -11.71 -1.07 10.67
CA ASP A 60 -11.64 -1.91 9.48
C ASP A 60 -10.76 -1.17 8.46
N VAL A 61 -9.68 -1.79 8.03
CA VAL A 61 -8.65 -1.19 7.18
C VAL A 61 -8.51 -1.99 5.89
N VAL A 62 -8.37 -1.30 4.77
CA VAL A 62 -8.00 -1.89 3.49
C VAL A 62 -6.60 -1.42 3.12
N VAL A 63 -5.75 -2.36 2.72
CA VAL A 63 -4.46 -2.09 2.07
C VAL A 63 -4.57 -2.51 0.61
N GLY A 64 -4.32 -1.60 -0.31
CA GLY A 64 -4.11 -1.88 -1.73
C GLY A 64 -2.63 -2.14 -1.98
N GLY A 65 -2.31 -3.36 -2.42
CA GLY A 65 -0.94 -3.85 -2.55
C GLY A 65 -0.45 -4.62 -1.33
N LEU A 66 0.02 -5.84 -1.52
CA LEU A 66 0.60 -6.68 -0.46
C LEU A 66 2.12 -6.56 -0.44
N GLY A 67 2.73 -6.69 -1.60
CA GLY A 67 4.18 -6.67 -1.74
C GLY A 67 4.90 -7.58 -0.75
N LEU A 68 5.93 -7.07 -0.09
CA LEU A 68 6.66 -7.79 0.96
C LEU A 68 5.93 -7.74 2.33
N GLY A 69 4.84 -6.96 2.45
CA GLY A 69 3.93 -6.96 3.59
C GLY A 69 4.20 -5.90 4.66
N TYR A 70 5.09 -4.93 4.43
CA TYR A 70 5.48 -3.96 5.46
C TYR A 70 4.36 -2.99 5.84
N THR A 71 3.61 -2.47 4.88
CA THR A 71 2.41 -1.65 5.15
C THR A 71 1.36 -2.43 5.94
N ALA A 72 1.08 -3.66 5.55
CA ALA A 72 0.12 -4.52 6.25
C ALA A 72 0.58 -4.85 7.67
N GLN A 73 1.87 -5.18 7.86
CA GLN A 73 2.43 -5.47 9.18
C GLN A 73 2.37 -4.25 10.11
N ALA A 74 2.70 -3.06 9.59
CA ALA A 74 2.63 -1.82 10.36
C ALA A 74 1.16 -1.50 10.74
N ALA A 75 0.21 -1.70 9.83
CA ALA A 75 -1.20 -1.53 10.13
C ALA A 75 -1.69 -2.48 11.24
N LEU A 76 -1.24 -3.75 11.26
CA LEU A 76 -1.58 -4.72 12.31
C LEU A 76 -0.94 -4.41 13.66
N ALA A 77 0.11 -3.60 13.70
CA ALA A 77 0.74 -3.16 14.95
C ALA A 77 -0.12 -2.14 15.73
N ASP A 78 -1.10 -1.52 15.08
CA ASP A 78 -2.09 -0.69 15.76
C ASP A 78 -3.19 -1.59 16.37
N ASP A 79 -3.29 -1.60 17.69
CA ASP A 79 -4.27 -2.41 18.44
C ASP A 79 -5.72 -2.03 18.14
N ARG A 80 -5.97 -0.86 17.57
CA ARG A 80 -7.29 -0.43 17.14
C ARG A 80 -7.77 -1.14 15.88
N VAL A 81 -6.87 -1.75 15.10
CA VAL A 81 -7.25 -2.47 13.89
C VAL A 81 -7.96 -3.77 14.24
N ARG A 82 -9.25 -3.82 13.96
CA ARG A 82 -10.12 -4.99 14.16
C ARG A 82 -10.05 -5.95 12.99
N SER A 83 -10.01 -5.44 11.77
CA SER A 83 -9.84 -6.23 10.56
C SER A 83 -8.95 -5.50 9.56
N LEU A 84 -8.04 -6.23 8.94
CA LEU A 84 -7.17 -5.78 7.86
C LEU A 84 -7.44 -6.63 6.61
N HIS A 85 -7.85 -5.97 5.53
CA HIS A 85 -8.10 -6.61 4.24
C HIS A 85 -7.07 -6.11 3.24
N VAL A 86 -6.17 -6.99 2.82
CA VAL A 86 -5.13 -6.67 1.83
C VAL A 86 -5.58 -7.16 0.46
N ILE A 87 -5.65 -6.26 -0.52
CA ILE A 87 -6.06 -6.56 -1.89
C ILE A 87 -4.81 -6.54 -2.77
N GLU A 88 -4.47 -7.69 -3.34
CA GLU A 88 -3.28 -7.91 -4.14
C GLU A 88 -3.66 -8.42 -5.54
N GLY A 89 -3.13 -7.76 -6.58
CA GLY A 89 -3.41 -8.08 -7.98
C GLY A 89 -2.72 -9.35 -8.48
N LEU A 90 -1.64 -9.77 -7.83
CA LEU A 90 -0.84 -10.93 -8.21
C LEU A 90 -1.01 -12.05 -7.19
N ASP A 91 -1.68 -13.14 -7.58
CA ASP A 91 -1.86 -14.32 -6.70
C ASP A 91 -0.52 -14.96 -6.31
N GLU A 92 0.51 -14.76 -7.14
CA GLU A 92 1.88 -15.20 -6.87
C GLU A 92 2.46 -14.53 -5.62
N VAL A 93 2.19 -13.25 -5.42
CA VAL A 93 2.63 -12.49 -4.22
C VAL A 93 1.92 -13.03 -2.98
N ILE A 94 0.61 -13.26 -3.07
CA ILE A 94 -0.15 -13.91 -1.99
C ILE A 94 0.40 -15.31 -1.71
N ALA A 95 0.71 -16.08 -2.75
CA ALA A 95 1.27 -17.42 -2.61
C ALA A 95 2.65 -17.41 -1.95
N TRP A 96 3.49 -16.39 -2.16
CA TRP A 96 4.77 -16.26 -1.45
C TRP A 96 4.57 -16.12 0.06
N HIS A 97 3.62 -15.32 0.48
CA HIS A 97 3.26 -15.19 1.91
C HIS A 97 2.70 -16.49 2.47
N ARG A 98 1.73 -17.12 1.79
CA ARG A 98 1.15 -18.42 2.23
C ARG A 98 2.16 -19.55 2.32
N ARG A 99 3.22 -19.52 1.51
CA ARG A 99 4.33 -20.49 1.50
C ARG A 99 5.45 -20.14 2.49
N GLY A 100 5.38 -19.04 3.19
CA GLY A 100 6.40 -18.65 4.16
C GLY A 100 7.73 -18.22 3.52
N LEU A 101 7.71 -17.68 2.30
CA LEU A 101 8.95 -17.33 1.57
C LEU A 101 9.49 -15.94 1.95
N LEU A 102 8.69 -15.11 2.62
CA LEU A 102 9.01 -13.74 2.97
C LEU A 102 9.15 -13.59 4.49
N PRO A 103 9.94 -12.60 4.98
CA PRO A 103 10.18 -12.42 6.40
C PRO A 103 8.91 -12.24 7.23
N LEU A 104 7.92 -11.53 6.68
CA LEU A 104 6.66 -11.19 7.37
C LEU A 104 5.54 -12.20 7.12
N SER A 105 5.79 -13.28 6.35
CA SER A 105 4.77 -14.26 6.00
C SER A 105 4.04 -14.82 7.21
N GLY A 106 4.79 -15.26 8.23
CA GLY A 106 4.22 -15.90 9.42
C GLY A 106 3.35 -14.96 10.25
N SER A 107 3.76 -13.71 10.40
CA SER A 107 2.99 -12.71 11.14
C SER A 107 1.71 -12.31 10.42
N LEU A 108 1.75 -12.14 9.08
CA LEU A 108 0.57 -11.76 8.30
C LEU A 108 -0.42 -12.91 8.17
N THR A 109 0.05 -14.12 7.83
CA THR A 109 -0.85 -15.27 7.62
C THR A 109 -1.32 -15.91 8.92
N GLY A 110 -0.65 -15.64 10.03
CA GLY A 110 -1.02 -16.14 11.37
C GLY A 110 -1.91 -15.18 12.18
N ASP A 111 -2.07 -13.93 11.76
CA ASP A 111 -2.96 -12.98 12.45
C ASP A 111 -4.39 -13.14 11.93
N GLU A 112 -5.32 -13.50 12.83
CA GLU A 112 -6.74 -13.70 12.49
C GLU A 112 -7.42 -12.42 11.96
N ARG A 113 -6.87 -11.25 12.21
CA ARG A 113 -7.36 -9.97 11.70
C ARG A 113 -6.99 -9.73 10.25
N CYS A 114 -5.95 -10.44 9.72
CA CYS A 114 -5.38 -10.21 8.40
C CYS A 114 -6.02 -11.14 7.35
N HIS A 115 -6.62 -10.54 6.33
CA HIS A 115 -7.29 -11.25 5.24
C HIS A 115 -6.67 -10.87 3.90
N LEU A 116 -6.02 -11.83 3.22
CA LEU A 116 -5.41 -11.61 1.91
C LEU A 116 -6.40 -11.97 0.81
N HIS A 117 -6.71 -11.01 -0.06
CA HIS A 117 -7.65 -11.13 -1.17
C HIS A 117 -6.93 -10.95 -2.51
N HIS A 118 -7.09 -11.90 -3.43
CA HIS A 118 -6.67 -11.71 -4.81
C HIS A 118 -7.71 -10.87 -5.54
N GLY A 119 -7.28 -9.74 -6.14
CA GLY A 119 -8.17 -8.84 -6.88
C GLY A 119 -7.48 -7.57 -7.38
N ASP A 120 -8.05 -6.97 -8.41
CA ASP A 120 -7.63 -5.65 -8.92
C ASP A 120 -8.26 -4.54 -8.06
N PHE A 121 -7.45 -3.94 -7.19
CA PHE A 121 -7.84 -2.86 -6.29
C PHE A 121 -8.47 -1.68 -7.05
N PHE A 122 -7.86 -1.27 -8.17
CA PHE A 122 -8.35 -0.13 -8.97
C PHE A 122 -9.68 -0.43 -9.65
N ALA A 123 -9.88 -1.66 -10.14
CA ALA A 123 -11.15 -2.08 -10.70
C ALA A 123 -12.26 -2.13 -9.65
N LEU A 124 -11.95 -2.58 -8.42
CA LEU A 124 -12.90 -2.59 -7.30
C LEU A 124 -13.35 -1.17 -6.94
N VAL A 125 -12.42 -0.22 -6.78
CA VAL A 125 -12.76 1.19 -6.54
C VAL A 125 -13.56 1.77 -7.70
N ARG A 126 -13.15 1.52 -8.93
CA ARG A 126 -13.83 2.02 -10.14
C ARG A 126 -15.26 1.52 -10.25
N SER A 127 -15.53 0.29 -9.81
CA SER A 127 -16.87 -0.30 -9.86
C SER A 127 -17.85 0.38 -8.88
N GLY A 128 -17.37 0.97 -7.79
CA GLY A 128 -18.17 1.54 -6.71
C GLY A 128 -18.98 0.50 -5.92
N ALA A 129 -18.77 -0.80 -6.17
CA ALA A 129 -19.50 -1.88 -5.52
C ALA A 129 -18.88 -2.33 -4.19
N GLY A 130 -17.81 -1.65 -3.74
CA GLY A 130 -17.02 -2.03 -2.57
C GLY A 130 -15.86 -2.94 -2.94
N PHE A 131 -15.12 -3.36 -1.92
CA PHE A 131 -13.93 -4.20 -2.07
C PHE A 131 -14.25 -5.71 -2.19
N GLY A 132 -15.53 -6.08 -2.10
CA GLY A 132 -15.98 -7.46 -2.29
C GLY A 132 -15.71 -8.39 -1.11
N GLY A 133 -16.10 -9.68 -1.27
CA GLY A 133 -15.83 -10.73 -0.29
C GLY A 133 -16.39 -10.42 1.10
N THR A 134 -15.53 -10.53 2.11
CA THR A 134 -15.85 -10.26 3.53
C THR A 134 -15.51 -8.83 3.97
N VAL A 135 -15.02 -7.98 3.04
CA VAL A 135 -14.69 -6.59 3.34
C VAL A 135 -15.98 -5.81 3.65
N PRO A 136 -16.04 -5.03 4.74
CA PRO A 136 -17.18 -4.17 5.01
C PRO A 136 -17.48 -3.21 3.85
N ALA A 137 -18.73 -2.84 3.67
CA ALA A 137 -19.16 -1.92 2.61
C ALA A 137 -18.49 -0.53 2.71
N ARG A 138 -18.15 -0.13 3.94
CA ARG A 138 -17.33 1.05 4.24
C ARG A 138 -16.24 0.68 5.22
N VAL A 139 -15.07 1.30 5.05
CA VAL A 139 -13.89 1.07 5.89
C VAL A 139 -13.41 2.38 6.52
N HIS A 140 -12.61 2.27 7.57
CA HIS A 140 -12.10 3.42 8.30
C HIS A 140 -10.83 4.00 7.66
N ALA A 141 -10.03 3.15 7.02
CA ALA A 141 -8.86 3.59 6.28
C ALA A 141 -8.66 2.77 5.01
N VAL A 142 -8.17 3.43 3.97
CA VAL A 142 -7.62 2.81 2.76
C VAL A 142 -6.19 3.30 2.59
N LEU A 143 -5.25 2.37 2.64
CA LEU A 143 -3.81 2.60 2.50
C LEU A 143 -3.36 2.00 1.16
N VAL A 144 -2.84 2.81 0.24
CA VAL A 144 -2.47 2.36 -1.12
C VAL A 144 -0.97 2.38 -1.30
N ASP A 145 -0.44 1.21 -1.66
CA ASP A 145 0.98 0.92 -1.83
C ASP A 145 1.16 0.02 -3.07
N ILE A 146 0.88 0.55 -4.27
CA ILE A 146 0.89 -0.20 -5.53
C ILE A 146 1.76 0.47 -6.58
N ASP A 147 1.42 1.69 -6.99
CA ASP A 147 2.11 2.40 -8.06
C ASP A 147 3.33 3.17 -7.52
N HIS A 148 4.32 3.43 -8.39
CA HIS A 148 5.49 4.22 -8.00
C HIS A 148 5.10 5.64 -7.58
N SER A 149 4.16 6.26 -8.30
CA SER A 149 3.61 7.57 -7.95
C SER A 149 2.29 7.81 -8.68
N PRO A 150 1.50 8.84 -8.32
CA PRO A 150 0.33 9.24 -9.10
C PRO A 150 0.62 9.54 -10.57
N ALA A 151 1.85 10.00 -10.87
CA ALA A 151 2.30 10.32 -12.24
C ALA A 151 2.98 9.13 -12.96
N TRP A 152 3.38 8.09 -12.22
CA TRP A 152 4.02 6.90 -12.76
C TRP A 152 3.32 5.63 -12.25
N VAL A 153 2.33 5.20 -13.02
CA VAL A 153 1.49 4.04 -12.70
C VAL A 153 2.02 2.77 -13.36
N LEU A 154 1.91 1.64 -12.68
CA LEU A 154 2.31 0.32 -13.20
C LEU A 154 1.43 -0.12 -14.37
N HIS A 155 0.17 0.32 -14.42
CA HIS A 155 -0.73 0.05 -15.54
C HIS A 155 -1.61 1.27 -15.85
N PRO A 156 -1.87 1.60 -17.14
CA PRO A 156 -2.64 2.79 -17.52
C PRO A 156 -4.03 2.89 -16.89
N SER A 157 -4.68 1.76 -16.55
CA SER A 157 -6.00 1.75 -15.90
C SER A 157 -5.97 2.27 -14.46
N HIS A 158 -4.79 2.38 -13.82
CA HIS A 158 -4.64 2.88 -12.46
C HIS A 158 -4.79 4.40 -12.38
N ALA A 159 -4.44 5.12 -13.45
CA ALA A 159 -4.44 6.58 -13.50
C ALA A 159 -5.81 7.22 -13.14
N ASP A 160 -6.90 6.50 -13.39
CA ASP A 160 -8.25 6.96 -13.05
C ASP A 160 -8.45 7.22 -11.56
N LEU A 161 -7.81 6.40 -10.67
CA LEU A 161 -7.88 6.58 -9.23
C LEU A 161 -7.36 7.96 -8.79
N TYR A 162 -6.28 8.45 -9.40
CA TYR A 162 -5.59 9.68 -9.03
C TYR A 162 -6.28 10.96 -9.54
N THR A 163 -7.43 10.80 -10.22
CA THR A 163 -8.30 11.92 -10.61
C THR A 163 -9.29 12.27 -9.50
N PRO A 164 -9.83 13.50 -9.47
CA PRO A 164 -10.91 13.83 -8.52
C PRO A 164 -12.13 12.91 -8.61
N ALA A 165 -12.41 12.36 -9.80
CA ALA A 165 -13.52 11.41 -9.99
C ALA A 165 -13.23 10.04 -9.38
N GLY A 166 -12.01 9.52 -9.54
CA GLY A 166 -11.55 8.28 -8.91
C GLY A 166 -11.50 8.38 -7.41
N LEU A 167 -10.94 9.49 -6.90
CA LEU A 167 -10.87 9.78 -5.46
C LEU A 167 -12.26 9.88 -4.81
N ARG A 168 -13.27 10.45 -5.50
CA ARG A 168 -14.65 10.46 -4.98
C ARG A 168 -15.24 9.05 -4.88
N ARG A 169 -14.98 8.17 -5.85
CA ARG A 169 -15.43 6.77 -5.76
C ARG A 169 -14.78 6.02 -4.60
N LEU A 170 -13.48 6.28 -4.36
CA LEU A 170 -12.79 5.73 -3.20
C LEU A 170 -13.37 6.29 -1.88
N ASP A 171 -13.60 7.59 -1.83
CA ASP A 171 -14.19 8.27 -0.67
C ASP A 171 -15.61 7.74 -0.33
N ASP A 172 -16.40 7.33 -1.32
CA ASP A 172 -17.70 6.67 -1.10
C ASP A 172 -17.58 5.32 -0.38
N LEU A 173 -16.41 4.69 -0.41
CA LEU A 173 -16.09 3.45 0.30
C LEU A 173 -15.55 3.69 1.70
N LEU A 174 -15.31 4.94 2.08
CA LEU A 174 -14.87 5.31 3.43
C LEU A 174 -16.06 5.64 4.33
N HIS A 175 -15.89 5.42 5.63
CA HIS A 175 -16.74 6.03 6.64
C HIS A 175 -16.64 7.57 6.56
N PRO A 176 -17.61 8.33 7.09
CA PRO A 176 -17.60 9.80 7.07
C PRO A 176 -16.30 10.41 7.64
N ASP A 177 -15.70 9.73 8.64
CA ASP A 177 -14.43 10.13 9.27
C ASP A 177 -13.24 9.29 8.76
N GLY A 178 -13.43 8.61 7.62
CA GLY A 178 -12.43 7.71 7.07
C GLY A 178 -11.24 8.46 6.44
N VAL A 179 -10.15 7.73 6.27
CA VAL A 179 -8.87 8.25 5.77
C VAL A 179 -8.45 7.48 4.53
N PHE A 180 -7.99 8.22 3.55
CA PHE A 180 -7.21 7.72 2.43
C PHE A 180 -5.75 8.08 2.63
N ALA A 181 -4.84 7.12 2.49
CA ALA A 181 -3.41 7.37 2.44
C ALA A 181 -2.76 6.66 1.26
N LEU A 182 -1.73 7.30 0.69
CA LEU A 182 -1.02 6.82 -0.50
C LEU A 182 0.48 6.97 -0.32
N TRP A 183 1.22 5.91 -0.64
CA TRP A 183 2.67 5.93 -0.79
C TRP A 183 3.08 6.40 -2.20
N SER A 184 4.21 7.10 -2.29
CA SER A 184 4.83 7.50 -3.56
C SER A 184 6.35 7.56 -3.42
N ASP A 185 7.09 7.07 -4.40
CA ASP A 185 8.55 7.18 -4.46
C ASP A 185 9.04 8.56 -4.92
N ALA A 186 8.12 9.39 -5.43
CA ALA A 186 8.41 10.73 -5.93
C ALA A 186 8.24 11.81 -4.83
N PRO A 187 8.86 12.99 -4.99
CA PRO A 187 8.51 14.17 -4.20
C PRO A 187 7.02 14.52 -4.30
N PRO A 188 6.49 15.35 -3.37
CA PRO A 188 5.11 15.80 -3.42
C PRO A 188 4.71 16.36 -4.79
N ASP A 189 3.64 15.80 -5.38
CA ASP A 189 3.07 16.20 -6.68
C ASP A 189 1.94 17.21 -6.46
N GLU A 190 2.11 18.43 -6.99
CA GLU A 190 1.13 19.51 -6.86
C GLU A 190 -0.19 19.20 -7.60
N ALA A 191 -0.14 18.50 -8.74
CA ALA A 191 -1.33 18.15 -9.49
C ALA A 191 -2.17 17.11 -8.72
N PHE A 192 -1.51 16.12 -8.11
CA PHE A 192 -2.19 15.15 -7.27
C PHE A 192 -2.71 15.78 -5.96
N SER A 193 -1.93 16.66 -5.32
CA SER A 193 -2.39 17.42 -4.15
C SER A 193 -3.64 18.24 -4.47
N THR A 194 -3.69 18.89 -5.62
CA THR A 194 -4.89 19.60 -6.12
C THR A 194 -6.08 18.66 -6.31
N SER A 195 -5.83 17.43 -6.80
CA SER A 195 -6.88 16.41 -6.97
C SER A 195 -7.43 15.93 -5.63
N LEU A 196 -6.57 15.78 -4.60
CA LEU A 196 -6.98 15.47 -3.23
C LEU A 196 -7.81 16.60 -2.62
N ASP A 197 -7.37 17.85 -2.73
CA ASP A 197 -8.07 19.03 -2.19
C ASP A 197 -9.45 19.24 -2.82
N ALA A 198 -9.67 18.73 -4.04
CA ALA A 198 -10.97 18.77 -4.70
C ALA A 198 -12.00 17.79 -4.11
N VAL A 199 -11.57 16.85 -3.25
CA VAL A 199 -12.40 15.76 -2.71
C VAL A 199 -12.39 15.75 -1.18
N PHE A 200 -11.22 15.90 -0.58
CA PHE A 200 -11.02 15.83 0.86
C PHE A 200 -10.81 17.24 1.43
N ALA A 201 -11.19 17.43 2.68
CA ALA A 201 -11.06 18.73 3.32
C ALA A 201 -9.74 18.92 4.08
N ARG A 202 -9.03 17.84 4.33
CA ARG A 202 -7.69 17.85 4.93
C ARG A 202 -6.80 16.95 4.09
N CYS A 203 -5.75 17.52 3.54
CA CYS A 203 -4.76 16.80 2.74
C CYS A 203 -3.37 17.21 3.21
N GLU A 204 -2.51 16.23 3.41
CA GLU A 204 -1.12 16.43 3.78
C GLU A 204 -0.23 15.53 2.93
N ALA A 205 0.88 16.06 2.46
CA ALA A 205 1.94 15.31 1.80
C ALA A 205 3.20 15.39 2.66
N THR A 206 3.52 14.30 3.32
CA THR A 206 4.68 14.19 4.21
C THR A 206 5.85 13.54 3.50
N VAL A 207 6.98 14.24 3.44
CA VAL A 207 8.23 13.67 2.95
C VAL A 207 8.84 12.81 4.06
N VAL A 208 9.06 11.53 3.76
CA VAL A 208 9.61 10.53 4.68
C VAL A 208 11.06 10.23 4.30
N PRO A 209 12.06 10.80 5.02
CA PRO A 209 13.46 10.55 4.73
C PRO A 209 13.92 9.21 5.33
N PHE A 210 14.85 8.54 4.65
CA PHE A 210 15.50 7.33 5.13
C PHE A 210 16.95 7.24 4.64
N ALA A 211 17.79 6.57 5.43
CA ALA A 211 19.17 6.32 5.05
C ALA A 211 19.22 5.38 3.83
N ASN A 212 20.01 5.74 2.83
CA ASN A 212 20.29 4.86 1.69
C ASN A 212 21.69 4.25 1.86
N PRO A 213 21.79 2.97 2.24
CA PRO A 213 23.06 2.34 2.54
C PRO A 213 23.96 2.16 1.29
N TYR A 214 23.40 2.24 0.09
CA TYR A 214 24.18 2.10 -1.14
C TYR A 214 24.83 3.40 -1.60
N THR A 215 24.18 4.53 -1.38
CA THR A 215 24.73 5.84 -1.75
C THR A 215 25.45 6.52 -0.59
N GLY A 216 25.15 6.11 0.65
CA GLY A 216 25.61 6.78 1.88
C GLY A 216 24.87 8.08 2.17
N ASP A 217 23.89 8.46 1.34
CA ASP A 217 23.07 9.66 1.45
C ASP A 217 21.68 9.35 2.03
N THR A 218 20.85 10.38 2.15
CA THR A 218 19.44 10.27 2.49
C THR A 218 18.62 10.21 1.21
N SER A 219 17.78 9.19 1.10
CA SER A 219 16.67 9.13 0.13
C SER A 219 15.36 9.49 0.81
N SER A 220 14.31 9.74 0.06
CA SER A 220 12.98 10.01 0.61
C SER A 220 11.87 9.54 -0.31
N ASN A 221 10.74 9.19 0.29
CA ASN A 221 9.47 8.97 -0.37
C ASN A 221 8.44 9.97 0.16
N THR A 222 7.26 10.00 -0.43
CA THR A 222 6.15 10.83 0.03
C THR A 222 4.99 9.96 0.49
N VAL A 223 4.39 10.32 1.62
CA VAL A 223 3.10 9.76 2.07
C VAL A 223 2.06 10.86 2.01
N TYR A 224 1.00 10.65 1.24
CA TYR A 224 -0.17 11.51 1.24
C TYR A 224 -1.20 10.95 2.21
N VAL A 225 -1.80 11.84 3.02
CA VAL A 225 -2.91 11.50 3.92
C VAL A 225 -4.04 12.47 3.67
N ALA A 226 -5.23 11.95 3.37
CA ALA A 226 -6.40 12.76 3.07
C ALA A 226 -7.61 12.28 3.85
N SER A 227 -8.40 13.21 4.40
CA SER A 227 -9.59 12.91 5.19
C SER A 227 -10.66 13.99 5.04
N ARG A 228 -11.90 13.62 5.37
CA ARG A 228 -12.98 14.61 5.61
C ARG A 228 -12.84 15.17 7.02
N PRO A 229 -13.29 16.41 7.28
CA PRO A 229 -13.38 16.90 8.65
C PRO A 229 -14.49 16.16 9.39
N ARG A 230 -14.28 15.96 10.68
CA ARG A 230 -15.35 15.54 11.61
C ARG A 230 -16.40 16.62 11.78
#